data_cc0aa3cc9dd677bf79bec71868caec8f
#
_entry.id   cc0aa3cc9dd677bf79bec71868caec8f
#
_cell.length_a   1.000
_cell.length_b   1.000
_cell.length_c   1.000
_cell.angle_alpha   90.00
_cell.angle_beta   90.00
_cell.angle_gamma   90.00
#
_symmetry.space_group_name_H-M   'P 1'
#
loop_
_entity.id
_entity.type
_entity.pdbx_description
1 polymer ?
#
loop_
_entity_poly.entity_id
_entity_poly.type
_entity_poly.pdbx_seq_one_letter_code
_entity_poly.pdbx_strand_id
1 'polypeptide(L)'
;MATITEASILSAVQAINEYLSNYVLVFLLLGVGIWYTIKTKFVQIRCFKEGWNRVFGNISLNGKKGGGGMSSFQALATAIAAQVGTGNIVGASGAILTGGPGAIFWIWIIAFFGMATIYAEATLAQETRIVEKDGNVKGGPVYYITTAFKGGFGKFLAGFFAIAITLALGFFGCMVQSNSIGSTMQTAFGIPSWIVGIILVAICAFIFLGGVQRLASVTEKVVPIMAAIFLLGGLIVLIVRIKYVPATIGMIFKYAFQPQAIIGGGFGYAIKTAISQGAKRGLFSNEAGMGSTPHAHALANVDCPHDQGVVAMIGVFIDTFVVLTLNALVIISTLYTADGPLASGYVGDVTGVLGKANLAQTAFGVVFGESAGNMFVAVCLFFFAFSTILSWNLFGKINVSYLFGKKSTVVYTVLALVFIFLGTMMSNDLVWELSDMFNNLMVIPNAVALFALTSLVVKHADDPNRIPGKK
;
A
#
# COMPACT_ATOMS: atom_id res chain seq x y z
N MET A 1 -12.35 -36.79 -9.93
CA MET A 1 -11.52 -35.56 -9.69
C MET A 1 -12.49 -34.46 -9.29
N ALA A 2 -12.37 -33.90 -8.08
CA ALA A 2 -13.21 -32.77 -7.69
C ALA A 2 -12.88 -31.59 -8.64
N THR A 3 -13.91 -31.06 -9.27
CA THR A 3 -13.77 -29.90 -10.14
C THR A 3 -13.27 -28.72 -9.28
N ILE A 4 -12.06 -28.21 -9.56
CA ILE A 4 -11.53 -27.03 -8.88
C ILE A 4 -12.38 -25.83 -9.35
N THR A 5 -13.19 -25.30 -8.44
CA THR A 5 -14.02 -24.13 -8.68
C THR A 5 -13.40 -22.89 -8.03
N GLU A 6 -13.77 -21.70 -8.50
CA GLU A 6 -13.35 -20.43 -7.87
C GLU A 6 -13.67 -20.43 -6.36
N ALA A 7 -14.85 -20.93 -5.98
CA ALA A 7 -15.25 -21.03 -4.58
C ALA A 7 -14.34 -21.94 -3.75
N SER A 8 -13.86 -23.07 -4.31
CA SER A 8 -12.95 -23.97 -3.59
C SER A 8 -11.57 -23.37 -3.40
N ILE A 9 -11.07 -22.60 -4.38
CA ILE A 9 -9.81 -21.86 -4.26
C ILE A 9 -9.96 -20.76 -3.22
N LEU A 10 -11.03 -19.99 -3.27
CA LEU A 10 -11.32 -18.93 -2.31
C LEU A 10 -11.33 -19.45 -0.87
N SER A 11 -12.08 -20.53 -0.62
CA SER A 11 -12.16 -21.14 0.72
C SER A 11 -10.80 -21.60 1.24
N ALA A 12 -9.97 -22.21 0.39
CA ALA A 12 -8.64 -22.68 0.78
C ALA A 12 -7.70 -21.48 1.11
N VAL A 13 -7.73 -20.43 0.29
CA VAL A 13 -6.92 -19.23 0.50
C VAL A 13 -7.36 -18.48 1.75
N GLN A 14 -8.67 -18.38 2.00
CA GLN A 14 -9.21 -17.76 3.22
C GLN A 14 -8.76 -18.49 4.49
N ALA A 15 -8.76 -19.82 4.49
CA ALA A 15 -8.28 -20.63 5.62
C ALA A 15 -6.79 -20.37 5.92
N ILE A 16 -5.94 -20.23 4.88
CA ILE A 16 -4.54 -19.88 5.03
C ILE A 16 -4.39 -18.45 5.57
N ASN A 17 -5.13 -17.51 5.00
CA ASN A 17 -5.07 -16.10 5.39
C ASN A 17 -5.59 -15.87 6.81
N GLU A 18 -6.56 -16.62 7.27
CA GLU A 18 -7.03 -16.50 8.66
C GLU A 18 -5.88 -16.71 9.64
N TYR A 19 -5.02 -17.69 9.40
CA TYR A 19 -3.85 -17.93 10.24
C TYR A 19 -2.74 -16.89 10.00
N LEU A 20 -2.34 -16.67 8.76
CA LEU A 20 -1.23 -15.77 8.42
C LEU A 20 -1.50 -14.33 8.85
N SER A 21 -2.70 -13.81 8.58
CA SER A 21 -3.02 -12.41 8.86
C SER A 21 -3.28 -12.15 10.33
N ASN A 22 -4.00 -13.05 11.02
CA ASN A 22 -4.41 -12.80 12.40
C ASN A 22 -3.28 -12.99 13.42
N TYR A 23 -2.28 -13.82 13.09
CA TYR A 23 -1.19 -14.13 14.02
C TYR A 23 0.16 -13.69 13.47
N VAL A 24 0.57 -14.20 12.31
CA VAL A 24 1.93 -13.93 11.80
C VAL A 24 2.11 -12.46 11.43
N LEU A 25 1.20 -11.91 10.63
CA LEU A 25 1.31 -10.55 10.12
C LEU A 25 1.27 -9.51 11.25
N VAL A 26 0.26 -9.58 12.10
CA VAL A 26 0.06 -8.60 13.19
C VAL A 26 1.29 -8.56 14.11
N PHE A 27 1.78 -9.73 14.53
CA PHE A 27 2.95 -9.80 15.43
C PHE A 27 4.24 -9.34 14.74
N LEU A 28 4.44 -9.67 13.47
CA LEU A 28 5.65 -9.22 12.75
C LEU A 28 5.64 -7.72 12.54
N LEU A 29 4.53 -7.14 12.07
CA LEU A 29 4.45 -5.70 11.79
C LEU A 29 4.62 -4.87 13.06
N LEU A 30 3.86 -5.19 14.10
CA LEU A 30 3.98 -4.50 15.39
C LEU A 30 5.35 -4.75 16.02
N GLY A 31 5.83 -6.00 15.97
CA GLY A 31 7.13 -6.36 16.53
C GLY A 31 8.28 -5.60 15.89
N VAL A 32 8.37 -5.58 14.56
CA VAL A 32 9.40 -4.81 13.83
C VAL A 32 9.23 -3.31 14.07
N GLY A 33 8.00 -2.80 13.99
CA GLY A 33 7.72 -1.37 14.14
C GLY A 33 8.04 -0.85 15.54
N ILE A 34 7.64 -1.56 16.60
CA ILE A 34 7.99 -1.23 17.97
C ILE A 34 9.51 -1.34 18.19
N TRP A 35 10.12 -2.41 17.68
CA TRP A 35 11.56 -2.61 17.78
C TRP A 35 12.34 -1.44 17.20
N TYR A 36 12.04 -1.04 15.96
CA TYR A 36 12.71 0.09 15.34
C TYR A 36 12.35 1.42 15.98
N THR A 37 11.11 1.62 16.42
CA THR A 37 10.73 2.82 17.19
C THR A 37 11.64 3.02 18.40
N ILE A 38 11.87 1.94 19.19
CA ILE A 38 12.73 1.99 20.37
C ILE A 38 14.20 2.14 19.98
N LYS A 39 14.69 1.32 19.05
CA LYS A 39 16.10 1.28 18.66
C LYS A 39 16.59 2.56 17.97
N THR A 40 15.71 3.23 17.22
CA THR A 40 16.01 4.51 16.56
C THR A 40 15.59 5.73 17.40
N LYS A 41 15.22 5.51 18.68
CA LYS A 41 14.84 6.59 19.61
C LYS A 41 13.69 7.43 19.05
N PHE A 42 12.61 6.76 18.60
CA PHE A 42 11.42 7.39 18.02
C PHE A 42 11.73 8.26 16.79
N VAL A 43 12.43 7.70 15.81
CA VAL A 43 12.83 8.41 14.58
C VAL A 43 11.63 9.09 13.88
N GLN A 44 10.45 8.46 13.90
CA GLN A 44 9.22 8.99 13.31
C GLN A 44 8.70 10.27 13.99
N ILE A 45 9.13 10.55 15.21
CA ILE A 45 8.84 11.82 15.92
C ILE A 45 10.03 12.76 15.77
N ARG A 46 11.22 12.29 16.13
CA ARG A 46 12.46 13.06 16.18
C ARG A 46 12.84 13.69 14.83
N CYS A 47 12.73 12.90 13.76
CA CYS A 47 13.11 13.32 12.42
C CYS A 47 11.90 13.67 11.53
N PHE A 48 10.67 13.80 12.09
CA PHE A 48 9.49 14.14 11.31
C PHE A 48 9.61 15.47 10.58
N LYS A 49 10.04 16.52 11.29
CA LYS A 49 10.22 17.85 10.72
C LYS A 49 11.27 17.85 9.61
N GLU A 50 12.35 17.09 9.78
CA GLU A 50 13.38 16.93 8.76
C GLU A 50 12.80 16.30 7.49
N GLY A 51 12.13 15.13 7.64
CA GLY A 51 11.48 14.45 6.53
C GLY A 51 10.46 15.35 5.82
N TRP A 52 9.63 16.05 6.59
CA TRP A 52 8.67 17.02 6.05
C TRP A 52 9.33 18.11 5.21
N ASN A 53 10.40 18.71 5.73
CA ASN A 53 11.13 19.75 5.01
C ASN A 53 11.82 19.21 3.75
N ARG A 54 12.32 17.96 3.76
CA ARG A 54 12.92 17.34 2.57
C ARG A 54 11.88 17.06 1.48
N VAL A 55 10.65 16.70 1.85
CA VAL A 55 9.56 16.44 0.91
C VAL A 55 8.98 17.76 0.37
N PHE A 56 8.66 18.71 1.23
CA PHE A 56 7.90 19.91 0.87
C PHE A 56 8.73 21.19 0.77
N GLY A 57 9.88 21.28 1.43
CA GLY A 57 10.73 22.46 1.46
C GLY A 57 11.53 22.71 0.18
N ASN A 58 11.75 21.70 -0.63
CA ASN A 58 12.51 21.75 -1.88
C ASN A 58 11.75 21.09 -3.04
N ILE A 59 10.46 21.39 -3.18
CA ILE A 59 9.68 20.88 -4.32
C ILE A 59 10.23 21.54 -5.59
N SER A 60 11.24 20.91 -6.18
CA SER A 60 11.65 21.18 -7.57
C SER A 60 10.94 20.17 -8.44
N LEU A 61 9.89 20.61 -9.13
CA LEU A 61 9.19 19.82 -10.16
C LEU A 61 10.13 19.42 -11.33
N ASN A 62 11.32 19.99 -11.35
CA ASN A 62 12.40 19.65 -12.27
C ASN A 62 13.57 19.06 -11.48
N GLY A 63 13.49 17.81 -11.07
CA GLY A 63 14.57 17.10 -10.39
C GLY A 63 15.86 17.14 -11.20
N LYS A 64 17.01 17.40 -10.55
CA LYS A 64 18.33 17.29 -11.20
C LYS A 64 18.45 15.89 -11.81
N LYS A 65 18.52 15.82 -13.14
CA LYS A 65 18.85 14.61 -13.88
C LYS A 65 20.28 14.23 -13.57
N GLY A 66 20.48 13.26 -12.72
CA GLY A 66 21.79 12.68 -12.45
C GLY A 66 21.73 11.18 -12.67
N GLY A 67 22.57 10.64 -13.56
CA GLY A 67 22.82 9.20 -13.74
C GLY A 67 21.59 8.28 -13.87
N GLY A 68 21.74 7.01 -14.10
CA GLY A 68 20.66 6.06 -14.37
C GLY A 68 19.60 5.80 -13.26
N GLY A 69 19.59 6.55 -12.15
CA GLY A 69 18.62 6.50 -11.05
C GLY A 69 17.48 7.51 -11.17
N MET A 70 16.66 7.63 -10.11
CA MET A 70 15.59 8.59 -9.94
C MET A 70 16.03 9.76 -9.04
N SER A 71 15.42 10.96 -9.16
CA SER A 71 15.53 11.97 -8.10
C SER A 71 14.86 11.45 -6.81
N SER A 72 15.21 12.01 -5.63
CA SER A 72 14.56 11.64 -4.38
C SER A 72 13.04 11.86 -4.44
N PHE A 73 12.59 12.93 -5.11
CA PHE A 73 11.17 13.20 -5.33
C PHE A 73 10.51 12.17 -6.26
N GLN A 74 11.16 11.78 -7.35
CA GLN A 74 10.66 10.73 -8.25
C GLN A 74 10.56 9.37 -7.55
N ALA A 75 11.54 9.02 -6.72
CA ALA A 75 11.51 7.81 -5.92
C ALA A 75 10.39 7.84 -4.88
N LEU A 76 10.20 8.97 -4.19
CA LEU A 76 9.08 9.17 -3.28
C LEU A 76 7.74 9.11 -4.02
N ALA A 77 7.60 9.80 -5.16
CA ALA A 77 6.38 9.75 -5.96
C ALA A 77 6.06 8.34 -6.44
N THR A 78 7.08 7.55 -6.81
CA THR A 78 6.92 6.15 -7.18
C THR A 78 6.52 5.28 -5.97
N ALA A 79 7.08 5.55 -4.78
CA ALA A 79 6.68 4.88 -3.55
C ALA A 79 5.25 5.25 -3.13
N ILE A 80 4.89 6.55 -3.15
CA ILE A 80 3.52 7.01 -2.88
C ILE A 80 2.53 6.45 -3.92
N ALA A 81 2.92 6.35 -5.19
CA ALA A 81 2.09 5.72 -6.23
C ALA A 81 1.81 4.25 -5.93
N ALA A 82 2.75 3.53 -5.29
CA ALA A 82 2.53 2.18 -4.82
C ALA A 82 1.58 2.15 -3.61
N GLN A 83 1.81 3.02 -2.64
CA GLN A 83 1.06 3.10 -1.38
C GLN A 83 -0.38 3.60 -1.60
N VAL A 84 -0.55 4.78 -2.23
CA VAL A 84 -1.86 5.41 -2.43
C VAL A 84 -2.58 4.77 -3.62
N GLY A 85 -3.30 3.70 -3.34
CA GLY A 85 -4.01 2.88 -4.31
C GLY A 85 -5.41 2.50 -3.86
N THR A 86 -5.87 1.32 -4.27
CA THR A 86 -7.15 0.76 -3.80
C THR A 86 -7.19 0.57 -2.29
N GLY A 87 -6.05 0.42 -1.63
CA GLY A 87 -5.94 0.29 -0.17
C GLY A 87 -6.61 1.43 0.58
N ASN A 88 -6.40 2.67 0.15
CA ASN A 88 -6.92 3.88 0.79
C ASN A 88 -8.44 4.04 0.63
N ILE A 89 -9.02 3.54 -0.46
CA ILE A 89 -10.45 3.69 -0.76
C ILE A 89 -11.19 2.38 -0.47
N VAL A 90 -10.93 1.34 -1.24
CA VAL A 90 -11.63 0.05 -1.13
C VAL A 90 -11.15 -0.75 0.08
N GLY A 91 -9.84 -0.72 0.38
CA GLY A 91 -9.26 -1.36 1.56
C GLY A 91 -9.79 -0.77 2.87
N ALA A 92 -9.80 0.55 3.00
CA ALA A 92 -10.38 1.24 4.15
C ALA A 92 -11.89 0.96 4.28
N SER A 93 -12.63 0.95 3.16
CA SER A 93 -14.04 0.55 3.13
C SER A 93 -14.24 -0.87 3.67
N GLY A 94 -13.42 -1.82 3.23
CA GLY A 94 -13.44 -3.19 3.71
C GLY A 94 -13.10 -3.32 5.20
N ALA A 95 -12.12 -2.54 5.69
CA ALA A 95 -11.78 -2.50 7.11
C ALA A 95 -12.96 -2.01 7.96
N ILE A 96 -13.64 -0.94 7.53
CA ILE A 96 -14.79 -0.37 8.22
C ILE A 96 -15.98 -1.34 8.19
N LEU A 97 -16.28 -1.96 7.04
CA LEU A 97 -17.38 -2.91 6.92
C LEU A 97 -17.18 -4.17 7.76
N THR A 98 -15.95 -4.69 7.85
CA THR A 98 -15.67 -5.96 8.52
C THR A 98 -15.26 -5.76 9.99
N GLY A 99 -14.45 -4.74 10.26
CA GLY A 99 -13.89 -4.46 11.58
C GLY A 99 -14.58 -3.32 12.33
N GLY A 100 -15.56 -2.66 11.71
CA GLY A 100 -16.21 -1.46 12.23
C GLY A 100 -15.32 -0.20 12.13
N PRO A 101 -15.85 0.97 12.49
CA PRO A 101 -15.10 2.24 12.51
C PRO A 101 -13.82 2.18 13.34
N GLY A 102 -13.77 1.34 14.39
CA GLY A 102 -12.60 1.13 15.23
C GLY A 102 -11.38 0.52 14.53
N ALA A 103 -11.58 -0.16 13.39
CA ALA A 103 -10.45 -0.68 12.59
C ALA A 103 -9.51 0.44 12.14
N ILE A 104 -10.03 1.67 11.93
CA ILE A 104 -9.24 2.84 11.53
C ILE A 104 -8.24 3.23 12.62
N PHE A 105 -8.61 3.16 13.89
CA PHE A 105 -7.67 3.38 15.00
C PHE A 105 -6.48 2.40 14.92
N TRP A 106 -6.74 1.13 14.66
CA TRP A 106 -5.70 0.13 14.54
C TRP A 106 -4.84 0.32 13.29
N ILE A 107 -5.40 0.82 12.19
CA ILE A 107 -4.62 1.27 11.03
C ILE A 107 -3.65 2.39 11.42
N TRP A 108 -4.08 3.39 12.21
CA TRP A 108 -3.19 4.47 12.69
C TRP A 108 -2.06 3.94 13.58
N ILE A 109 -2.35 3.00 14.46
CA ILE A 109 -1.33 2.38 15.33
C ILE A 109 -0.29 1.63 14.48
N ILE A 110 -0.73 0.81 13.53
CA ILE A 110 0.16 0.09 12.61
C ILE A 110 1.00 1.08 11.79
N ALA A 111 0.40 2.14 11.26
CA ALA A 111 1.11 3.14 10.48
C ALA A 111 2.13 3.93 11.31
N PHE A 112 1.80 4.30 12.55
CA PHE A 112 2.74 4.99 13.43
C PHE A 112 4.02 4.19 13.67
N PHE A 113 3.88 2.90 13.98
CA PHE A 113 5.02 2.01 14.11
C PHE A 113 5.65 1.68 12.74
N GLY A 114 4.82 1.58 11.70
CA GLY A 114 5.23 1.39 10.32
C GLY A 114 6.15 2.50 9.79
N MET A 115 5.99 3.76 10.25
CA MET A 115 6.89 4.85 9.90
C MET A 115 8.35 4.55 10.31
N ALA A 116 8.59 3.93 11.47
CA ALA A 116 9.94 3.51 11.86
C ALA A 116 10.43 2.30 11.05
N THR A 117 9.52 1.41 10.67
CA THR A 117 9.85 0.26 9.81
C THR A 117 10.27 0.71 8.42
N ILE A 118 9.49 1.58 7.77
CA ILE A 118 9.81 2.06 6.42
C ILE A 118 11.08 2.90 6.39
N TYR A 119 11.36 3.65 7.46
CA TYR A 119 12.65 4.32 7.64
C TYR A 119 13.81 3.31 7.55
N ALA A 120 13.69 2.19 8.29
CA ALA A 120 14.70 1.14 8.27
C ALA A 120 14.83 0.49 6.89
N GLU A 121 13.71 0.16 6.25
CA GLU A 121 13.67 -0.44 4.91
C GLU A 121 14.32 0.45 3.87
N ALA A 122 13.97 1.73 3.81
CA ALA A 122 14.52 2.67 2.84
C ALA A 122 16.00 2.98 3.09
N THR A 123 16.42 3.09 4.36
CA THR A 123 17.81 3.25 4.75
C THR A 123 18.64 2.04 4.32
N LEU A 124 18.17 0.82 4.57
CA LEU A 124 18.86 -0.41 4.15
C LEU A 124 18.89 -0.56 2.64
N ALA A 125 17.82 -0.18 1.94
CA ALA A 125 17.77 -0.22 0.48
C ALA A 125 18.84 0.70 -0.14
N GLN A 126 19.07 1.87 0.44
CA GLN A 126 20.14 2.79 0.02
C GLN A 126 21.53 2.28 0.40
N GLU A 127 21.71 1.74 1.60
CA GLU A 127 23.01 1.21 2.09
C GLU A 127 23.47 0.01 1.27
N THR A 128 22.56 -0.85 0.83
CA THR A 128 22.90 -2.13 0.18
C THR A 128 22.72 -2.14 -1.33
N ARG A 129 22.31 -1.03 -1.93
CA ARG A 129 22.16 -0.92 -3.39
C ARG A 129 23.50 -1.09 -4.12
N ILE A 130 23.42 -1.59 -5.33
CA ILE A 130 24.55 -1.75 -6.23
C ILE A 130 24.36 -0.77 -7.39
N VAL A 131 25.32 0.12 -7.59
CA VAL A 131 25.38 0.99 -8.76
C VAL A 131 26.32 0.34 -9.77
N GLU A 132 25.78 -0.05 -10.92
CA GLU A 132 26.55 -0.67 -12.01
C GLU A 132 27.37 0.40 -12.76
N LYS A 133 28.37 -0.05 -13.53
CA LYS A 133 29.23 0.86 -14.31
C LYS A 133 28.49 1.70 -15.36
N ASP A 134 27.37 1.19 -15.84
CA ASP A 134 26.46 1.88 -16.79
C ASP A 134 25.49 2.86 -16.10
N GLY A 135 25.62 3.05 -14.79
CA GLY A 135 24.77 3.91 -13.97
C GLY A 135 23.44 3.26 -13.54
N ASN A 136 23.15 2.04 -13.95
CA ASN A 136 21.95 1.34 -13.50
C ASN A 136 22.06 1.00 -12.01
N VAL A 137 20.95 1.21 -11.28
CA VAL A 137 20.87 0.91 -9.85
C VAL A 137 20.09 -0.39 -9.65
N LYS A 138 20.66 -1.29 -8.87
CA LYS A 138 20.03 -2.52 -8.38
C LYS A 138 19.88 -2.42 -6.87
N GLY A 139 18.69 -2.60 -6.35
CA GLY A 139 18.44 -2.50 -4.91
C GLY A 139 17.07 -3.05 -4.53
N GLY A 140 16.80 -3.04 -3.23
CA GLY A 140 15.60 -3.58 -2.64
C GLY A 140 15.90 -4.74 -1.69
N PRO A 141 14.87 -5.41 -1.14
CA PRO A 141 15.04 -6.38 -0.06
C PRO A 141 15.99 -7.55 -0.35
N VAL A 142 15.99 -8.07 -1.56
CA VAL A 142 16.89 -9.19 -1.92
C VAL A 142 18.37 -8.87 -1.65
N TYR A 143 18.76 -7.60 -1.75
CA TYR A 143 20.13 -7.15 -1.52
C TYR A 143 20.44 -7.03 -0.03
N TYR A 144 19.57 -6.45 0.78
CA TYR A 144 19.82 -6.42 2.22
C TYR A 144 19.58 -7.78 2.90
N ILE A 145 18.69 -8.65 2.39
CA ILE A 145 18.53 -10.03 2.86
C ILE A 145 19.86 -10.81 2.65
N THR A 146 20.47 -10.71 1.46
CA THR A 146 21.77 -11.35 1.19
C THR A 146 22.93 -10.68 1.91
N THR A 147 22.78 -9.44 2.35
CA THR A 147 23.73 -8.75 3.23
C THR A 147 23.60 -9.26 4.67
N ALA A 148 22.39 -9.46 5.16
CA ALA A 148 22.09 -9.98 6.49
C ALA A 148 22.55 -11.44 6.64
N PHE A 149 22.28 -12.25 5.64
CA PHE A 149 22.55 -13.70 5.67
C PHE A 149 23.41 -14.11 4.48
N LYS A 150 24.62 -14.59 4.79
CA LYS A 150 25.58 -15.06 3.77
C LYS A 150 25.30 -16.53 3.40
N GLY A 151 25.79 -16.94 2.22
CA GLY A 151 25.73 -18.32 1.77
C GLY A 151 24.37 -18.77 1.25
N GLY A 152 24.07 -20.07 1.37
CA GLY A 152 22.88 -20.71 0.80
C GLY A 152 21.58 -20.23 1.43
N PHE A 153 21.56 -20.02 2.73
CA PHE A 153 20.36 -19.55 3.46
C PHE A 153 19.94 -18.15 3.01
N GLY A 154 20.87 -17.21 2.89
CA GLY A 154 20.54 -15.86 2.40
C GLY A 154 20.02 -15.87 0.96
N LYS A 155 20.60 -16.70 0.09
CA LYS A 155 20.10 -16.86 -1.29
C LYS A 155 18.70 -17.47 -1.33
N PHE A 156 18.43 -18.48 -0.51
CA PHE A 156 17.09 -19.06 -0.38
C PHE A 156 16.07 -18.04 0.08
N LEU A 157 16.37 -17.29 1.15
CA LEU A 157 15.46 -16.31 1.73
C LEU A 157 15.18 -15.14 0.76
N ALA A 158 16.21 -14.66 0.05
CA ALA A 158 16.08 -13.65 -0.98
C ALA A 158 15.29 -14.15 -2.20
N GLY A 159 15.50 -15.41 -2.62
CA GLY A 159 14.73 -16.05 -3.68
C GLY A 159 13.26 -16.22 -3.30
N PHE A 160 12.99 -16.66 -2.07
CA PHE A 160 11.62 -16.76 -1.55
C PHE A 160 10.92 -15.40 -1.55
N PHE A 161 11.59 -14.36 -1.04
CA PHE A 161 11.06 -12.99 -1.09
C PHE A 161 10.77 -12.54 -2.52
N ALA A 162 11.70 -12.76 -3.45
CA ALA A 162 11.56 -12.34 -4.84
C ALA A 162 10.39 -13.03 -5.56
N ILE A 163 10.14 -14.31 -5.28
CA ILE A 163 8.95 -15.03 -5.77
C ILE A 163 7.69 -14.46 -5.14
N ALA A 164 7.68 -14.33 -3.80
CA ALA A 164 6.51 -13.86 -3.06
C ALA A 164 6.06 -12.45 -3.52
N ILE A 165 6.98 -11.49 -3.65
CA ILE A 165 6.65 -10.13 -4.11
C ILE A 165 6.21 -10.10 -5.58
N THR A 166 6.78 -10.94 -6.44
CA THR A 166 6.37 -11.03 -7.84
C THR A 166 4.92 -11.51 -7.94
N LEU A 167 4.54 -12.50 -7.15
CA LEU A 167 3.16 -13.00 -7.08
C LEU A 167 2.24 -11.99 -6.37
N ALA A 168 2.67 -11.46 -5.22
CA ALA A 168 1.89 -10.53 -4.41
C ALA A 168 1.52 -9.25 -5.17
N LEU A 169 2.52 -8.56 -5.70
CA LEU A 169 2.36 -7.23 -6.29
C LEU A 169 2.34 -7.27 -7.81
N GLY A 170 3.28 -8.02 -8.41
CA GLY A 170 3.44 -8.08 -9.86
C GLY A 170 2.25 -8.69 -10.59
N PHE A 171 1.55 -9.64 -9.94
CA PHE A 171 0.40 -10.34 -10.52
C PHE A 171 -0.88 -10.05 -9.72
N PHE A 172 -1.08 -10.68 -8.56
CA PHE A 172 -2.34 -10.62 -7.84
C PHE A 172 -2.68 -9.22 -7.32
N GLY A 173 -1.70 -8.45 -6.86
CA GLY A 173 -1.91 -7.07 -6.46
C GLY A 173 -2.35 -6.19 -7.63
N CYS A 174 -1.72 -6.34 -8.80
CA CYS A 174 -2.18 -5.66 -10.01
C CYS A 174 -3.62 -6.06 -10.41
N MET A 175 -4.03 -7.32 -10.16
CA MET A 175 -5.42 -7.76 -10.36
C MET A 175 -6.38 -7.05 -9.39
N VAL A 176 -6.01 -6.85 -8.12
CA VAL A 176 -6.84 -6.08 -7.15
C VAL A 176 -7.08 -4.66 -7.66
N GLN A 177 -6.02 -4.01 -8.16
CA GLN A 177 -6.10 -2.65 -8.67
C GLN A 177 -7.03 -2.59 -9.90
N SER A 178 -6.80 -3.46 -10.90
CA SER A 178 -7.59 -3.49 -12.12
C SER A 178 -9.04 -3.90 -11.89
N ASN A 179 -9.30 -4.85 -10.97
CA ASN A 179 -10.64 -5.24 -10.54
C ASN A 179 -11.41 -4.04 -9.97
N SER A 180 -10.78 -3.31 -9.07
CA SER A 180 -11.40 -2.13 -8.44
C SER A 180 -11.68 -1.01 -9.45
N ILE A 181 -10.77 -0.77 -10.41
CA ILE A 181 -11.03 0.17 -11.52
C ILE A 181 -12.23 -0.31 -12.34
N GLY A 182 -12.25 -1.58 -12.76
CA GLY A 182 -13.33 -2.15 -13.57
C GLY A 182 -14.69 -2.01 -12.90
N SER A 183 -14.80 -2.42 -11.63
CA SER A 183 -16.06 -2.40 -10.88
C SER A 183 -16.58 -0.98 -10.62
N THR A 184 -15.71 -0.03 -10.27
CA THR A 184 -16.13 1.36 -10.01
C THR A 184 -16.49 2.12 -11.29
N MET A 185 -15.79 1.85 -12.40
CA MET A 185 -16.14 2.39 -13.72
C MET A 185 -17.46 1.83 -14.23
N GLN A 186 -17.74 0.56 -13.98
CA GLN A 186 -19.03 -0.03 -14.31
C GLN A 186 -20.18 0.62 -13.48
N THR A 187 -19.97 0.82 -12.19
CA THR A 187 -20.94 1.48 -11.32
C THR A 187 -21.19 2.95 -11.74
N ALA A 188 -20.12 3.68 -12.08
CA ALA A 188 -20.21 5.12 -12.35
C ALA A 188 -20.68 5.45 -13.77
N PHE A 189 -20.24 4.69 -14.76
CA PHE A 189 -20.42 5.02 -16.19
C PHE A 189 -21.15 3.94 -16.99
N GLY A 190 -21.48 2.80 -16.37
CA GLY A 190 -22.07 1.65 -17.07
C GLY A 190 -21.12 0.94 -18.04
N ILE A 191 -19.82 1.24 -18.00
CA ILE A 191 -18.83 0.63 -18.91
C ILE A 191 -18.52 -0.78 -18.42
N PRO A 192 -18.71 -1.83 -19.24
CA PRO A 192 -18.36 -3.18 -18.87
C PRO A 192 -16.90 -3.32 -18.47
N SER A 193 -16.61 -4.03 -17.35
CA SER A 193 -15.27 -4.15 -16.77
C SER A 193 -14.23 -4.68 -17.74
N TRP A 194 -14.59 -5.57 -18.69
CA TRP A 194 -13.67 -6.11 -19.69
C TRP A 194 -13.20 -5.03 -20.71
N ILE A 195 -14.05 -4.04 -21.05
CA ILE A 195 -13.67 -2.90 -21.90
C ILE A 195 -12.65 -2.03 -21.16
N VAL A 196 -12.92 -1.75 -19.88
CA VAL A 196 -11.98 -1.03 -19.02
C VAL A 196 -10.65 -1.78 -18.95
N GLY A 197 -10.69 -3.11 -18.83
CA GLY A 197 -9.52 -3.97 -18.84
C GLY A 197 -8.66 -3.84 -20.12
N ILE A 198 -9.28 -3.81 -21.29
CA ILE A 198 -8.55 -3.62 -22.57
C ILE A 198 -7.87 -2.25 -22.60
N ILE A 199 -8.58 -1.19 -22.23
CA ILE A 199 -8.04 0.18 -22.22
C ILE A 199 -6.87 0.27 -21.25
N LEU A 200 -7.03 -0.30 -20.03
CA LEU A 200 -6.00 -0.32 -19.01
C LEU A 200 -4.74 -1.06 -19.45
N VAL A 201 -4.90 -2.23 -20.08
CA VAL A 201 -3.79 -3.02 -20.64
C VAL A 201 -3.06 -2.24 -21.72
N ALA A 202 -3.77 -1.56 -22.63
CA ALA A 202 -3.14 -0.77 -23.69
C ALA A 202 -2.28 0.38 -23.13
N ILE A 203 -2.81 1.11 -22.12
CA ILE A 203 -2.08 2.21 -21.47
C ILE A 203 -0.87 1.66 -20.68
N CYS A 204 -1.06 0.58 -19.91
CA CYS A 204 0.02 -0.06 -19.16
C CYS A 204 1.13 -0.58 -20.08
N ALA A 205 0.78 -1.24 -21.18
CA ALA A 205 1.75 -1.75 -22.16
C ALA A 205 2.61 -0.61 -22.73
N PHE A 206 2.00 0.51 -23.11
CA PHE A 206 2.71 1.69 -23.58
C PHE A 206 3.73 2.21 -22.56
N ILE A 207 3.35 2.27 -21.27
CA ILE A 207 4.24 2.77 -20.21
C ILE A 207 5.34 1.76 -19.89
N PHE A 208 5.01 0.47 -19.76
CA PHE A 208 5.97 -0.59 -19.41
C PHE A 208 7.07 -0.75 -20.46
N LEU A 209 6.75 -0.57 -21.75
CA LEU A 209 7.73 -0.56 -22.83
C LEU A 209 8.70 0.63 -22.76
N GLY A 210 8.30 1.74 -22.12
CA GLY A 210 9.16 2.91 -21.92
C GLY A 210 10.14 2.81 -20.76
N GLY A 211 10.09 1.72 -19.99
CA GLY A 211 10.98 1.43 -18.89
C GLY A 211 10.82 2.36 -17.68
N VAL A 212 11.82 2.29 -16.77
CA VAL A 212 11.79 2.97 -15.44
C VAL A 212 11.65 4.48 -15.57
N GLN A 213 12.29 5.10 -16.55
CA GLN A 213 12.26 6.57 -16.73
C GLN A 213 10.87 7.08 -17.12
N ARG A 214 10.16 6.36 -18.00
CA ARG A 214 8.80 6.72 -18.40
C ARG A 214 7.85 6.53 -17.23
N LEU A 215 7.98 5.44 -16.51
CA LEU A 215 7.19 5.16 -15.29
C LEU A 215 7.37 6.28 -14.27
N ALA A 216 8.61 6.62 -13.92
CA ALA A 216 8.93 7.69 -12.97
C ALA A 216 8.35 9.05 -13.40
N SER A 217 8.43 9.38 -14.69
CA SER A 217 7.86 10.62 -15.22
C SER A 217 6.34 10.67 -15.16
N VAL A 218 5.67 9.52 -15.27
CA VAL A 218 4.21 9.43 -15.16
C VAL A 218 3.80 9.55 -13.68
N THR A 219 4.42 8.78 -12.79
CA THR A 219 4.07 8.80 -11.35
C THR A 219 4.34 10.17 -10.71
N GLU A 220 5.44 10.83 -11.07
CA GLU A 220 5.80 12.18 -10.59
C GLU A 220 4.70 13.22 -10.86
N LYS A 221 3.96 13.07 -11.97
CA LYS A 221 2.88 13.99 -12.35
C LYS A 221 1.52 13.54 -11.82
N VAL A 222 1.24 12.24 -11.92
CA VAL A 222 -0.08 11.69 -11.56
C VAL A 222 -0.31 11.78 -10.04
N VAL A 223 0.71 11.48 -9.23
CA VAL A 223 0.56 11.41 -7.76
C VAL A 223 0.10 12.73 -7.15
N PRO A 224 0.71 13.89 -7.42
CA PRO A 224 0.22 15.15 -6.85
C PRO A 224 -1.18 15.52 -7.33
N ILE A 225 -1.51 15.25 -8.60
CA ILE A 225 -2.83 15.57 -9.18
C ILE A 225 -3.91 14.71 -8.53
N MET A 226 -3.70 13.39 -8.45
CA MET A 226 -4.68 12.48 -7.85
C MET A 226 -4.92 12.79 -6.37
N ALA A 227 -3.84 13.09 -5.63
CA ALA A 227 -3.93 13.46 -4.23
C ALA A 227 -4.73 14.78 -4.06
N ALA A 228 -4.42 15.80 -4.86
CA ALA A 228 -5.13 17.10 -4.80
C ALA A 228 -6.63 16.94 -5.08
N ILE A 229 -7.01 16.22 -6.13
CA ILE A 229 -8.43 16.00 -6.48
C ILE A 229 -9.15 15.30 -5.33
N PHE A 230 -8.57 14.20 -4.81
CA PHE A 230 -9.20 13.42 -3.76
C PHE A 230 -9.30 14.18 -2.43
N LEU A 231 -8.23 14.89 -2.04
CA LEU A 231 -8.20 15.69 -0.82
C LEU A 231 -9.22 16.83 -0.89
N LEU A 232 -9.30 17.55 -2.01
CA LEU A 232 -10.28 18.62 -2.19
C LEU A 232 -11.73 18.09 -2.11
N GLY A 233 -12.04 17.02 -2.81
CA GLY A 233 -13.37 16.41 -2.76
C GLY A 233 -13.75 15.90 -1.38
N GLY A 234 -12.82 15.21 -0.69
CA GLY A 234 -13.05 14.72 0.66
C GLY A 234 -13.22 15.87 1.68
N LEU A 235 -12.44 16.94 1.57
CA LEU A 235 -12.58 18.13 2.41
C LEU A 235 -13.93 18.82 2.20
N ILE A 236 -14.43 18.92 0.97
CA ILE A 236 -15.77 19.47 0.69
C ILE A 236 -16.83 18.64 1.44
N VAL A 237 -16.75 17.30 1.36
CA VAL A 237 -17.69 16.42 2.09
C VAL A 237 -17.59 16.66 3.59
N LEU A 238 -16.38 16.72 4.16
CA LEU A 238 -16.22 16.96 5.60
C LEU A 238 -16.69 18.34 6.06
N ILE A 239 -16.53 19.37 5.23
CA ILE A 239 -17.05 20.72 5.53
C ILE A 239 -18.59 20.68 5.59
N VAL A 240 -19.24 20.03 4.62
CA VAL A 240 -20.70 19.85 4.62
C VAL A 240 -21.16 19.02 5.82
N ARG A 241 -20.39 18.00 6.19
CA ARG A 241 -20.67 17.07 7.30
C ARG A 241 -20.02 17.48 8.62
N ILE A 242 -19.53 18.73 8.76
CA ILE A 242 -18.67 19.18 9.88
C ILE A 242 -19.27 18.88 11.26
N LYS A 243 -20.58 19.00 11.42
CA LYS A 243 -21.28 18.70 12.67
C LYS A 243 -21.21 17.23 13.10
N TYR A 244 -20.95 16.31 12.16
CA TYR A 244 -20.83 14.88 12.44
C TYR A 244 -19.38 14.42 12.66
N VAL A 245 -18.39 15.25 12.32
CA VAL A 245 -16.97 14.92 12.46
C VAL A 245 -16.57 14.58 13.91
N PRO A 246 -17.00 15.32 14.95
CA PRO A 246 -16.67 14.96 16.32
C PRO A 246 -17.23 13.59 16.72
N ALA A 247 -18.48 13.28 16.33
CA ALA A 247 -19.08 11.96 16.57
C ALA A 247 -18.34 10.84 15.82
N THR A 248 -17.93 11.11 14.58
CA THR A 248 -17.11 10.19 13.77
C THR A 248 -15.80 9.83 14.44
N ILE A 249 -15.05 10.83 14.92
CA ILE A 249 -13.81 10.61 15.67
C ILE A 249 -14.10 9.82 16.95
N GLY A 250 -15.17 10.19 17.68
CA GLY A 250 -15.61 9.45 18.85
C GLY A 250 -15.92 7.97 18.55
N MET A 251 -16.55 7.66 17.42
CA MET A 251 -16.82 6.29 16.98
C MET A 251 -15.52 5.51 16.70
N ILE A 252 -14.54 6.13 16.04
CA ILE A 252 -13.24 5.48 15.76
C ILE A 252 -12.58 5.04 17.07
N PHE A 253 -12.49 5.91 18.06
CA PHE A 253 -11.89 5.57 19.35
C PHE A 253 -12.75 4.60 20.17
N LYS A 254 -14.06 4.83 20.27
CA LYS A 254 -14.95 3.97 21.04
C LYS A 254 -14.94 2.53 20.52
N TYR A 255 -15.13 2.36 19.22
CA TYR A 255 -15.25 1.03 18.62
C TYR A 255 -13.91 0.33 18.40
N ALA A 256 -12.78 1.00 18.55
CA ALA A 256 -11.47 0.35 18.63
C ALA A 256 -11.35 -0.58 19.84
N PHE A 257 -12.04 -0.25 20.96
CA PHE A 257 -11.98 -0.99 22.21
C PHE A 257 -13.32 -1.63 22.62
N GLN A 258 -14.42 -1.25 21.97
CA GLN A 258 -15.77 -1.77 22.18
C GLN A 258 -16.48 -2.16 20.86
N PRO A 259 -15.85 -2.97 19.98
CA PRO A 259 -16.40 -3.26 18.65
C PRO A 259 -17.62 -4.19 18.69
N GLN A 260 -17.88 -4.90 19.78
CA GLN A 260 -18.99 -5.84 19.93
C GLN A 260 -20.37 -5.21 19.66
N ALA A 261 -20.54 -3.92 19.93
CA ALA A 261 -21.77 -3.19 19.65
C ALA A 261 -22.08 -3.10 18.14
N ILE A 262 -21.08 -3.36 17.29
CA ILE A 262 -21.17 -3.27 15.84
C ILE A 262 -21.09 -4.65 15.20
N ILE A 263 -20.14 -5.51 15.63
CA ILE A 263 -19.85 -6.80 14.97
C ILE A 263 -20.78 -7.93 15.46
N GLY A 264 -21.50 -7.73 16.55
CA GLY A 264 -22.47 -8.73 17.06
C GLY A 264 -21.85 -10.02 17.59
N GLY A 265 -20.52 -10.07 17.73
CA GLY A 265 -19.77 -11.22 18.23
C GLY A 265 -19.37 -11.08 19.70
N GLY A 266 -18.76 -12.12 20.27
CA GLY A 266 -18.12 -12.02 21.59
C GLY A 266 -17.01 -10.96 21.58
N PHE A 267 -16.81 -10.28 22.72
CA PHE A 267 -15.87 -9.16 22.86
C PHE A 267 -14.46 -9.45 22.30
N GLY A 268 -13.90 -10.60 22.61
CA GLY A 268 -12.56 -10.98 22.15
C GLY A 268 -12.48 -11.18 20.63
N TYR A 269 -13.51 -11.76 20.02
CA TYR A 269 -13.58 -11.94 18.57
C TYR A 269 -13.67 -10.61 17.84
N ALA A 270 -14.50 -9.71 18.34
CA ALA A 270 -14.71 -8.40 17.72
C ALA A 270 -13.44 -7.51 17.77
N ILE A 271 -12.72 -7.48 18.90
CA ILE A 271 -11.43 -6.79 19.01
C ILE A 271 -10.39 -7.43 18.07
N LYS A 272 -10.27 -8.76 18.07
CA LYS A 272 -9.36 -9.49 17.16
C LYS A 272 -9.63 -9.11 15.71
N THR A 273 -10.90 -9.06 15.30
CA THR A 273 -11.29 -8.69 13.93
C THR A 273 -10.89 -7.26 13.60
N ALA A 274 -11.16 -6.29 14.47
CA ALA A 274 -10.79 -4.88 14.27
C ALA A 274 -9.28 -4.71 14.13
N ILE A 275 -8.47 -5.36 14.99
CA ILE A 275 -7.01 -5.34 14.93
C ILE A 275 -6.50 -5.98 13.64
N SER A 276 -7.02 -7.16 13.30
CA SER A 276 -6.61 -7.92 12.11
C SER A 276 -6.92 -7.16 10.82
N GLN A 277 -8.13 -6.58 10.70
CA GLN A 277 -8.49 -5.75 9.57
C GLN A 277 -7.65 -4.48 9.51
N GLY A 278 -7.37 -3.86 10.66
CA GLY A 278 -6.45 -2.74 10.76
C GLY A 278 -5.05 -3.09 10.25
N ALA A 279 -4.50 -4.22 10.65
CA ALA A 279 -3.18 -4.67 10.22
C ALA A 279 -3.14 -5.02 8.73
N LYS A 280 -4.09 -5.82 8.24
CA LYS A 280 -4.18 -6.20 6.82
C LYS A 280 -4.30 -4.99 5.90
N ARG A 281 -5.25 -4.10 6.19
CA ARG A 281 -5.57 -2.97 5.31
C ARG A 281 -4.58 -1.83 5.49
N GLY A 282 -4.04 -1.63 6.70
CA GLY A 282 -2.93 -0.73 6.95
C GLY A 282 -1.69 -1.12 6.16
N LEU A 283 -1.26 -2.38 6.25
CA LEU A 283 -0.13 -2.91 5.48
C LEU A 283 -0.35 -2.77 3.97
N PHE A 284 -1.51 -3.18 3.47
CA PHE A 284 -1.84 -3.11 2.05
C PHE A 284 -1.85 -1.67 1.52
N SER A 285 -2.19 -0.68 2.36
CA SER A 285 -2.17 0.74 2.01
C SER A 285 -0.77 1.32 2.06
N ASN A 286 -0.13 1.35 3.24
CA ASN A 286 1.12 2.08 3.44
C ASN A 286 2.40 1.28 3.14
N GLU A 287 2.28 -0.03 2.91
CA GLU A 287 3.35 -0.96 2.54
C GLU A 287 4.53 -1.07 3.53
N ALA A 288 4.45 -0.44 4.71
CA ALA A 288 5.54 -0.45 5.69
C ALA A 288 5.75 -1.84 6.30
N GLY A 289 6.91 -2.43 6.09
CA GLY A 289 7.24 -3.79 6.50
C GLY A 289 6.99 -4.86 5.44
N MET A 290 6.42 -4.49 4.28
CA MET A 290 6.26 -5.40 3.14
C MET A 290 7.58 -5.65 2.38
N GLY A 291 8.50 -4.69 2.40
CA GLY A 291 9.69 -4.74 1.56
C GLY A 291 9.42 -4.34 0.10
N SER A 292 8.29 -3.73 -0.21
CA SER A 292 7.91 -3.33 -1.57
C SER A 292 8.54 -2.00 -1.99
N THR A 293 8.23 -0.91 -1.29
CA THR A 293 8.72 0.45 -1.59
C THR A 293 10.24 0.63 -1.48
N PRO A 294 11.01 -0.19 -0.73
CA PRO A 294 12.48 -0.19 -0.80
C PRO A 294 13.05 -0.28 -2.21
N HIS A 295 12.33 -0.89 -3.15
CA HIS A 295 12.74 -0.94 -4.55
C HIS A 295 12.78 0.45 -5.20
N ALA A 296 11.79 1.29 -4.93
CA ALA A 296 11.77 2.68 -5.39
C ALA A 296 12.81 3.51 -4.64
N HIS A 297 12.88 3.37 -3.32
CA HIS A 297 13.82 4.11 -2.48
C HIS A 297 15.29 3.80 -2.79
N ALA A 298 15.62 2.58 -3.20
CA ALA A 298 16.96 2.22 -3.65
C ALA A 298 17.41 2.98 -4.90
N LEU A 299 16.46 3.34 -5.79
CA LEU A 299 16.73 4.05 -7.03
C LEU A 299 16.97 5.56 -6.81
N ALA A 300 16.66 6.08 -5.63
CA ALA A 300 16.82 7.49 -5.30
C ALA A 300 18.28 7.91 -5.30
N ASN A 301 18.57 9.05 -5.92
CA ASN A 301 19.90 9.65 -5.89
C ASN A 301 20.00 10.61 -4.70
N VAL A 302 20.52 10.11 -3.59
CA VAL A 302 20.74 10.86 -2.33
C VAL A 302 22.15 10.62 -1.82
N ASP A 303 22.66 11.59 -1.04
CA ASP A 303 24.01 11.53 -0.50
C ASP A 303 24.14 10.54 0.67
N CYS A 304 23.12 10.50 1.51
CA CYS A 304 23.08 9.66 2.71
C CYS A 304 21.83 8.77 2.76
N PRO A 305 21.93 7.50 3.19
CA PRO A 305 20.78 6.60 3.37
C PRO A 305 19.71 7.15 4.29
N HIS A 306 20.09 7.87 5.35
CA HIS A 306 19.18 8.55 6.27
C HIS A 306 18.19 9.47 5.55
N ASP A 307 18.67 10.22 4.56
CA ASP A 307 17.87 11.17 3.79
C ASP A 307 16.65 10.51 3.13
N GLN A 308 16.86 9.34 2.56
CA GLN A 308 15.78 8.59 1.93
C GLN A 308 14.91 7.88 2.97
N GLY A 309 15.47 7.48 4.10
CA GLY A 309 14.71 6.92 5.22
C GLY A 309 13.67 7.90 5.78
N VAL A 310 14.05 9.15 6.03
CA VAL A 310 13.11 10.17 6.55
C VAL A 310 12.07 10.59 5.50
N VAL A 311 12.42 10.58 4.22
CA VAL A 311 11.48 10.83 3.12
C VAL A 311 10.44 9.70 3.01
N ALA A 312 10.86 8.45 3.10
CA ALA A 312 9.96 7.28 3.09
C ALA A 312 8.94 7.31 4.23
N MET A 313 9.37 7.72 5.41
CA MET A 313 8.53 7.87 6.59
C MET A 313 7.38 8.88 6.36
N ILE A 314 7.64 9.99 5.67
CA ILE A 314 6.60 10.96 5.30
C ILE A 314 5.63 10.37 4.27
N GLY A 315 6.08 9.48 3.39
CA GLY A 315 5.21 8.74 2.48
C GLY A 315 4.11 7.96 3.22
N VAL A 316 4.48 7.19 4.24
CA VAL A 316 3.53 6.46 5.10
C VAL A 316 2.58 7.41 5.84
N PHE A 317 3.10 8.55 6.32
CA PHE A 317 2.27 9.58 6.97
C PHE A 317 1.19 10.12 6.00
N ILE A 318 1.59 10.49 4.79
CA ILE A 318 0.67 11.00 3.76
C ILE A 318 -0.37 9.94 3.39
N ASP A 319 0.06 8.71 3.14
CA ASP A 319 -0.83 7.61 2.78
C ASP A 319 -1.92 7.39 3.83
N THR A 320 -1.52 7.17 5.08
CA THR A 320 -2.44 6.68 6.11
C THR A 320 -3.09 7.80 6.91
N PHE A 321 -2.30 8.76 7.43
CA PHE A 321 -2.87 9.81 8.30
C PHE A 321 -3.56 10.92 7.53
N VAL A 322 -3.26 11.08 6.22
CA VAL A 322 -3.92 12.08 5.39
C VAL A 322 -4.96 11.41 4.48
N VAL A 323 -4.54 10.59 3.51
CA VAL A 323 -5.43 10.11 2.44
C VAL A 323 -6.43 9.08 2.95
N LEU A 324 -5.96 8.00 3.61
CA LEU A 324 -6.84 6.95 4.12
C LEU A 324 -7.76 7.49 5.22
N THR A 325 -7.23 8.32 6.13
CA THR A 325 -8.03 8.93 7.19
C THR A 325 -9.13 9.82 6.64
N LEU A 326 -8.85 10.64 5.63
CA LEU A 326 -9.87 11.45 4.97
C LEU A 326 -11.00 10.59 4.42
N ASN A 327 -10.67 9.51 3.70
CA ASN A 327 -11.67 8.58 3.18
C ASN A 327 -12.51 7.94 4.30
N ALA A 328 -11.86 7.49 5.38
CA ALA A 328 -12.55 6.92 6.53
C ALA A 328 -13.49 7.92 7.22
N LEU A 329 -13.06 9.16 7.39
CA LEU A 329 -13.90 10.22 7.96
C LEU A 329 -15.11 10.52 7.05
N VAL A 330 -14.93 10.56 5.73
CA VAL A 330 -16.03 10.71 4.78
C VAL A 330 -17.02 9.56 4.93
N ILE A 331 -16.57 8.31 4.88
CA ILE A 331 -17.44 7.12 4.99
C ILE A 331 -18.22 7.14 6.31
N ILE A 332 -17.51 7.32 7.43
CA ILE A 332 -18.14 7.21 8.75
C ILE A 332 -19.09 8.40 9.00
N SER A 333 -18.72 9.63 8.64
CA SER A 333 -19.56 10.82 8.86
C SER A 333 -20.83 10.85 7.99
N THR A 334 -20.83 10.13 6.87
CA THR A 334 -21.99 10.08 5.94
C THR A 334 -22.85 8.84 6.16
N LEU A 335 -22.23 7.67 6.36
CA LEU A 335 -22.98 6.40 6.37
C LEU A 335 -23.29 5.86 7.77
N TYR A 336 -22.47 6.17 8.78
CA TYR A 336 -22.60 5.63 10.15
C TYR A 336 -23.21 6.62 11.14
N THR A 337 -23.51 7.83 10.74
CA THR A 337 -24.19 8.84 11.58
C THR A 337 -25.71 8.71 11.49
N ALA A 338 -26.44 9.43 12.36
CA ALA A 338 -27.86 9.22 12.64
C ALA A 338 -28.79 9.24 11.41
N ASP A 339 -28.39 9.85 10.31
CA ASP A 339 -29.11 9.93 9.04
C ASP A 339 -28.53 9.03 7.94
N GLY A 340 -27.52 8.22 8.27
CA GLY A 340 -26.87 7.34 7.31
C GLY A 340 -27.46 5.92 7.28
N PRO A 341 -27.30 5.18 6.18
CA PRO A 341 -27.84 3.82 6.02
C PRO A 341 -27.23 2.78 6.97
N LEU A 342 -26.06 3.06 7.55
CA LEU A 342 -25.35 2.20 8.50
C LEU A 342 -25.40 2.76 9.94
N ALA A 343 -26.30 3.71 10.24
CA ALA A 343 -26.41 4.37 11.55
C ALA A 343 -26.74 3.38 12.69
N SER A 344 -27.34 2.23 12.40
CA SER A 344 -27.57 1.15 13.35
C SER A 344 -26.30 0.41 13.80
N GLY A 345 -25.16 0.76 13.21
CA GLY A 345 -23.87 0.14 13.51
C GLY A 345 -23.66 -1.21 12.84
N TYR A 346 -24.33 -1.45 11.72
CA TYR A 346 -24.22 -2.72 11.00
C TYR A 346 -22.82 -2.94 10.42
N VAL A 347 -22.32 -4.14 10.61
CA VAL A 347 -21.05 -4.64 10.05
C VAL A 347 -21.36 -5.90 9.25
N GLY A 348 -20.80 -5.98 8.06
CA GLY A 348 -21.02 -7.07 7.13
C GLY A 348 -21.74 -6.64 5.86
N ASP A 349 -22.00 -7.59 4.97
CA ASP A 349 -22.74 -7.36 3.73
C ASP A 349 -24.20 -7.03 4.03
N VAL A 350 -24.51 -5.74 4.05
CA VAL A 350 -25.88 -5.27 4.27
C VAL A 350 -26.61 -5.38 2.94
N THR A 351 -27.21 -6.50 2.66
CA THR A 351 -28.20 -6.65 1.59
C THR A 351 -27.64 -6.80 0.15
N GLY A 352 -26.35 -7.09 -0.06
CA GLY A 352 -25.76 -7.18 -1.40
C GLY A 352 -25.68 -5.84 -2.14
N VAL A 353 -26.05 -4.71 -1.49
CA VAL A 353 -26.05 -3.36 -2.08
C VAL A 353 -24.81 -2.56 -1.70
N LEU A 354 -24.33 -2.72 -0.46
CA LEU A 354 -23.16 -1.99 0.05
C LEU A 354 -22.02 -2.97 0.29
N GLY A 355 -21.10 -3.05 -0.65
CA GLY A 355 -19.86 -3.80 -0.54
C GLY A 355 -18.63 -2.88 -0.41
N LYS A 356 -17.49 -3.46 -0.11
CA LYS A 356 -16.20 -2.73 0.00
C LYS A 356 -15.87 -1.94 -1.28
N ALA A 357 -16.33 -2.40 -2.45
CA ALA A 357 -16.02 -1.78 -3.74
C ALA A 357 -16.76 -0.45 -3.96
N ASN A 358 -18.01 -0.32 -3.48
CA ASN A 358 -18.84 0.86 -3.73
C ASN A 358 -19.13 1.72 -2.50
N LEU A 359 -18.65 1.33 -1.31
CA LEU A 359 -18.95 2.06 -0.07
C LEU A 359 -18.51 3.52 -0.12
N ALA A 360 -17.32 3.79 -0.64
CA ALA A 360 -16.83 5.15 -0.81
C ALA A 360 -17.67 5.93 -1.83
N GLN A 361 -18.07 5.29 -2.94
CA GLN A 361 -18.96 5.92 -3.94
C GLN A 361 -20.28 6.36 -3.29
N THR A 362 -20.90 5.48 -2.51
CA THR A 362 -22.12 5.81 -1.77
C THR A 362 -21.90 6.94 -0.77
N ALA A 363 -20.77 6.92 -0.04
CA ALA A 363 -20.43 7.95 0.94
C ALA A 363 -20.29 9.35 0.32
N PHE A 364 -19.56 9.46 -0.78
CA PHE A 364 -19.45 10.72 -1.52
C PHE A 364 -20.78 11.13 -2.17
N GLY A 365 -21.58 10.14 -2.58
CA GLY A 365 -22.91 10.35 -3.14
C GLY A 365 -23.90 11.05 -2.20
N VAL A 366 -23.75 10.88 -0.88
CA VAL A 366 -24.58 11.59 0.14
C VAL A 366 -24.48 13.11 0.00
N VAL A 367 -23.31 13.62 -0.39
CA VAL A 367 -23.08 15.09 -0.51
C VAL A 367 -23.14 15.58 -1.95
N PHE A 368 -22.54 14.83 -2.88
CA PHE A 368 -22.45 15.25 -4.29
C PHE A 368 -23.66 14.84 -5.12
N GLY A 369 -24.55 13.98 -4.57
CA GLY A 369 -25.54 13.24 -5.33
C GLY A 369 -24.97 11.93 -5.88
N GLU A 370 -25.83 10.92 -6.03
CA GLU A 370 -25.42 9.54 -6.34
C GLU A 370 -24.52 9.46 -7.60
N SER A 371 -24.97 10.04 -8.70
CA SER A 371 -24.22 9.99 -9.97
C SER A 371 -22.88 10.70 -9.88
N ALA A 372 -22.82 11.91 -9.32
CA ALA A 372 -21.60 12.68 -9.22
C ALA A 372 -20.61 12.06 -8.20
N GLY A 373 -21.11 11.50 -7.09
CA GLY A 373 -20.29 10.79 -6.11
C GLY A 373 -19.67 9.53 -6.71
N ASN A 374 -20.45 8.73 -7.44
CA ASN A 374 -19.96 7.55 -8.16
C ASN A 374 -18.87 7.91 -9.17
N MET A 375 -19.08 8.94 -9.99
CA MET A 375 -18.10 9.41 -10.97
C MET A 375 -16.82 9.95 -10.31
N PHE A 376 -16.97 10.75 -9.26
CA PHE A 376 -15.82 11.32 -8.54
C PHE A 376 -14.90 10.23 -7.99
N VAL A 377 -15.48 9.26 -7.27
CA VAL A 377 -14.68 8.18 -6.69
C VAL A 377 -14.09 7.27 -7.76
N ALA A 378 -14.84 6.98 -8.85
CA ALA A 378 -14.32 6.16 -9.95
C ALA A 378 -13.11 6.82 -10.62
N VAL A 379 -13.14 8.13 -10.86
CA VAL A 379 -12.01 8.88 -11.42
C VAL A 379 -10.83 8.91 -10.46
N CYS A 380 -11.05 9.20 -9.18
CA CYS A 380 -9.99 9.17 -8.17
C CYS A 380 -9.37 7.78 -8.05
N LEU A 381 -10.18 6.74 -7.97
CA LEU A 381 -9.72 5.36 -7.86
C LEU A 381 -8.98 4.90 -9.12
N PHE A 382 -9.40 5.34 -10.30
CA PHE A 382 -8.65 5.09 -11.53
C PHE A 382 -7.21 5.58 -11.40
N PHE A 383 -6.99 6.84 -11.03
CA PHE A 383 -5.65 7.37 -10.87
C PHE A 383 -4.86 6.69 -9.77
N PHE A 384 -5.47 6.42 -8.61
CA PHE A 384 -4.84 5.75 -7.48
C PHE A 384 -4.40 4.32 -7.87
N ALA A 385 -5.34 3.52 -8.32
CA ALA A 385 -5.08 2.12 -8.67
C ALA A 385 -4.16 2.00 -9.89
N PHE A 386 -4.31 2.88 -10.88
CA PHE A 386 -3.43 2.89 -12.06
C PHE A 386 -1.98 3.20 -11.69
N SER A 387 -1.74 4.22 -10.87
CA SER A 387 -0.38 4.54 -10.41
C SER A 387 0.24 3.40 -9.61
N THR A 388 -0.58 2.69 -8.81
CA THR A 388 -0.14 1.51 -8.06
C THR A 388 0.24 0.36 -8.99
N ILE A 389 -0.55 0.08 -10.03
CA ILE A 389 -0.18 -0.93 -11.05
C ILE A 389 1.20 -0.63 -11.64
N LEU A 390 1.49 0.64 -11.95
CA LEU A 390 2.79 1.02 -12.52
C LEU A 390 3.94 0.72 -11.56
N SER A 391 3.81 1.12 -10.30
CA SER A 391 4.86 0.93 -9.29
C SER A 391 5.04 -0.55 -8.92
N TRP A 392 3.96 -1.27 -8.71
CA TRP A 392 4.01 -2.70 -8.36
C TRP A 392 4.55 -3.56 -9.51
N ASN A 393 4.22 -3.22 -10.74
CA ASN A 393 4.85 -3.87 -11.90
C ASN A 393 6.36 -3.65 -11.92
N LEU A 394 6.85 -2.44 -11.59
CA LEU A 394 8.28 -2.18 -11.47
C LEU A 394 8.93 -3.07 -10.41
N PHE A 395 8.31 -3.21 -9.23
CA PHE A 395 8.84 -4.03 -8.15
C PHE A 395 8.91 -5.51 -8.54
N GLY A 396 7.86 -6.05 -9.18
CA GLY A 396 7.87 -7.40 -9.74
C GLY A 396 8.96 -7.58 -10.80
N LYS A 397 9.10 -6.62 -11.72
CA LYS A 397 10.12 -6.63 -12.78
C LYS A 397 11.55 -6.68 -12.23
N ILE A 398 11.84 -5.92 -11.16
CA ILE A 398 13.15 -5.92 -10.50
C ILE A 398 13.44 -7.32 -9.92
N ASN A 399 12.47 -7.94 -9.26
CA ASN A 399 12.63 -9.25 -8.64
C ASN A 399 12.72 -10.39 -9.66
N VAL A 400 11.93 -10.34 -10.73
CA VAL A 400 12.07 -11.31 -11.86
C VAL A 400 13.44 -11.18 -12.53
N SER A 401 13.93 -9.95 -12.70
CA SER A 401 15.28 -9.73 -13.21
C SER A 401 16.38 -10.27 -12.27
N TYR A 402 16.15 -10.22 -10.96
CA TYR A 402 17.05 -10.82 -9.96
C TYR A 402 17.06 -12.35 -10.06
N LEU A 403 15.90 -12.99 -10.20
CA LEU A 403 15.77 -14.46 -10.25
C LEU A 403 16.27 -15.06 -11.56
N PHE A 404 15.91 -14.46 -12.70
CA PHE A 404 16.03 -15.08 -14.02
C PHE A 404 16.82 -14.22 -15.03
N GLY A 405 17.34 -13.07 -14.58
CA GLY A 405 18.10 -12.15 -15.42
C GLY A 405 17.22 -11.20 -16.27
N LYS A 406 17.87 -10.22 -16.89
CA LYS A 406 17.20 -9.11 -17.63
C LYS A 406 16.25 -9.58 -18.75
N LYS A 407 16.56 -10.69 -19.44
CA LYS A 407 15.76 -11.18 -20.60
C LYS A 407 14.36 -11.66 -20.17
N SER A 408 14.21 -12.20 -18.97
CA SER A 408 12.93 -12.70 -18.43
C SER A 408 11.89 -11.59 -18.17
N THR A 409 12.33 -10.34 -18.09
CA THR A 409 11.44 -9.21 -17.84
C THR A 409 10.43 -8.96 -18.96
N VAL A 410 10.71 -9.40 -20.19
CA VAL A 410 9.75 -9.31 -21.32
C VAL A 410 8.59 -10.28 -21.08
N VAL A 411 8.90 -11.54 -20.76
CA VAL A 411 7.88 -12.57 -20.46
C VAL A 411 7.05 -12.14 -19.26
N TYR A 412 7.70 -11.65 -18.20
CA TYR A 412 7.02 -11.11 -17.02
C TYR A 412 6.05 -9.98 -17.41
N THR A 413 6.48 -9.03 -18.25
CA THR A 413 5.63 -7.89 -18.64
C THR A 413 4.38 -8.37 -19.38
N VAL A 414 4.51 -9.34 -20.29
CA VAL A 414 3.36 -9.92 -21.00
C VAL A 414 2.41 -10.60 -20.03
N LEU A 415 2.94 -11.43 -19.12
CA LEU A 415 2.13 -12.10 -18.11
C LEU A 415 1.43 -11.08 -17.20
N ALA A 416 2.13 -10.04 -16.74
CA ALA A 416 1.53 -9.00 -15.91
C ALA A 416 0.35 -8.30 -16.61
N LEU A 417 0.45 -8.00 -17.91
CA LEU A 417 -0.65 -7.45 -18.70
C LEU A 417 -1.85 -8.40 -18.77
N VAL A 418 -1.59 -9.71 -18.93
CA VAL A 418 -2.66 -10.73 -18.89
C VAL A 418 -3.35 -10.74 -17.52
N PHE A 419 -2.58 -10.71 -16.42
CA PHE A 419 -3.14 -10.68 -15.07
C PHE A 419 -3.94 -9.39 -14.81
N ILE A 420 -3.48 -8.24 -15.29
CA ILE A 420 -4.24 -6.97 -15.22
C ILE A 420 -5.59 -7.11 -15.91
N PHE A 421 -5.64 -7.73 -17.09
CA PHE A 421 -6.91 -7.99 -17.78
C PHE A 421 -7.80 -8.95 -17.02
N LEU A 422 -7.26 -10.11 -16.61
CA LEU A 422 -8.02 -11.11 -15.87
C LEU A 422 -8.59 -10.57 -14.56
N GLY A 423 -7.85 -9.68 -13.88
CA GLY A 423 -8.33 -9.02 -12.65
C GLY A 423 -9.65 -8.29 -12.83
N THR A 424 -9.92 -7.70 -13.99
CA THR A 424 -11.19 -7.02 -14.25
C THR A 424 -12.38 -7.98 -14.39
N MET A 425 -12.14 -9.28 -14.54
CA MET A 425 -13.15 -10.30 -14.80
C MET A 425 -13.39 -11.26 -13.64
N MET A 426 -12.49 -11.29 -12.65
CA MET A 426 -12.60 -12.20 -11.49
C MET A 426 -13.41 -11.56 -10.36
N SER A 427 -13.83 -12.40 -9.41
CA SER A 427 -14.52 -11.92 -8.21
C SER A 427 -13.59 -11.05 -7.36
N ASN A 428 -14.16 -10.00 -6.76
CA ASN A 428 -13.42 -9.08 -5.89
C ASN A 428 -12.78 -9.83 -4.71
N ASP A 429 -13.50 -10.79 -4.11
CA ASP A 429 -13.01 -11.49 -2.93
C ASP A 429 -11.81 -12.39 -3.24
N LEU A 430 -11.84 -13.12 -4.36
CA LEU A 430 -10.74 -14.00 -4.72
C LEU A 430 -9.45 -13.22 -4.99
N VAL A 431 -9.51 -12.11 -5.74
CA VAL A 431 -8.30 -11.32 -6.05
C VAL A 431 -7.70 -10.68 -4.79
N TRP A 432 -8.55 -10.23 -3.85
CA TRP A 432 -8.09 -9.69 -2.57
C TRP A 432 -7.43 -10.77 -1.69
N GLU A 433 -8.05 -11.94 -1.57
CA GLU A 433 -7.52 -13.02 -0.72
C GLU A 433 -6.20 -13.58 -1.27
N LEU A 434 -6.06 -13.73 -2.59
CA LEU A 434 -4.80 -14.13 -3.22
C LEU A 434 -3.69 -13.11 -2.98
N SER A 435 -4.00 -11.83 -3.17
CA SER A 435 -3.04 -10.76 -2.89
C SER A 435 -2.62 -10.73 -1.42
N ASP A 436 -3.56 -10.82 -0.49
CA ASP A 436 -3.30 -10.86 0.96
C ASP A 436 -2.39 -12.04 1.33
N MET A 437 -2.62 -13.24 0.77
CA MET A 437 -1.81 -14.42 1.05
C MET A 437 -0.33 -14.22 0.69
N PHE A 438 -0.05 -13.74 -0.50
CA PHE A 438 1.33 -13.54 -0.93
C PHE A 438 1.98 -12.32 -0.27
N ASN A 439 1.21 -11.28 0.06
CA ASN A 439 1.66 -10.17 0.89
C ASN A 439 2.11 -10.66 2.27
N ASN A 440 1.32 -11.49 2.93
CA ASN A 440 1.68 -12.08 4.22
C ASN A 440 2.98 -12.89 4.14
N LEU A 441 3.16 -13.65 3.06
CA LEU A 441 4.36 -14.47 2.87
C LEU A 441 5.62 -13.62 2.65
N MET A 442 5.54 -12.51 1.89
CA MET A 442 6.72 -11.69 1.63
C MET A 442 7.19 -10.89 2.85
N VAL A 443 6.29 -10.58 3.80
CA VAL A 443 6.64 -9.89 5.05
C VAL A 443 7.63 -10.70 5.89
N ILE A 444 7.53 -12.04 5.89
CA ILE A 444 8.34 -12.91 6.75
C ILE A 444 9.84 -12.74 6.48
N PRO A 445 10.37 -12.98 5.26
CA PRO A 445 11.79 -12.82 4.99
C PRO A 445 12.27 -11.38 5.17
N ASN A 446 11.41 -10.40 4.87
CA ASN A 446 11.71 -8.99 5.08
C ASN A 446 11.93 -8.68 6.58
N ALA A 447 10.98 -9.06 7.44
CA ALA A 447 11.07 -8.83 8.88
C ALA A 447 12.33 -9.49 9.50
N VAL A 448 12.64 -10.72 9.09
CA VAL A 448 13.84 -11.44 9.57
C VAL A 448 15.12 -10.68 9.21
N ALA A 449 15.22 -10.17 7.98
CA ALA A 449 16.37 -9.37 7.56
C ALA A 449 16.45 -8.02 8.28
N LEU A 450 15.33 -7.37 8.51
CA LEU A 450 15.25 -6.12 9.27
C LEU A 450 15.79 -6.31 10.68
N PHE A 451 15.37 -7.34 11.41
CA PHE A 451 15.90 -7.63 12.74
C PHE A 451 17.42 -7.87 12.73
N ALA A 452 17.91 -8.63 11.75
CA ALA A 452 19.34 -8.95 11.62
C ALA A 452 20.21 -7.70 11.34
N LEU A 453 19.67 -6.71 10.63
CA LEU A 453 20.40 -5.50 10.23
C LEU A 453 20.12 -4.28 11.11
N THR A 454 19.53 -4.47 12.28
CA THR A 454 19.18 -3.38 13.22
C THR A 454 20.36 -2.45 13.50
N SER A 455 21.55 -3.02 13.77
CA SER A 455 22.73 -2.21 14.10
C SER A 455 23.13 -1.26 12.98
N LEU A 456 22.92 -1.64 11.73
CA LEU A 456 23.23 -0.82 10.57
C LEU A 456 22.28 0.36 10.46
N VAL A 457 20.98 0.12 10.66
CA VAL A 457 19.94 1.17 10.65
C VAL A 457 20.16 2.16 11.80
N VAL A 458 20.47 1.67 13.01
CA VAL A 458 20.72 2.53 14.18
C VAL A 458 21.91 3.45 13.95
N LYS A 459 22.98 2.96 13.29
CA LYS A 459 24.14 3.81 12.94
C LYS A 459 23.74 4.99 12.06
N HIS A 460 22.83 4.79 11.09
CA HIS A 460 22.34 5.89 10.26
C HIS A 460 21.36 6.81 10.99
N ALA A 461 20.60 6.29 11.95
CA ALA A 461 19.70 7.09 12.76
C ALA A 461 20.44 7.97 13.79
N ASP A 462 21.59 7.52 14.27
CA ASP A 462 22.45 8.24 15.22
C ASP A 462 23.46 9.18 14.50
N ASP A 463 23.89 8.84 13.27
CA ASP A 463 24.74 9.66 12.41
C ASP A 463 24.08 9.87 11.02
N PRO A 464 23.22 10.90 10.89
CA PRO A 464 22.50 11.17 9.64
C PRO A 464 23.39 11.42 8.42
N ASN A 465 24.62 11.93 8.62
CA ASN A 465 25.56 12.20 7.53
C ASN A 465 26.43 11.02 7.15
N ARG A 466 26.16 9.86 7.70
CA ARG A 466 26.91 8.63 7.43
C ARG A 466 26.78 8.22 5.96
N ILE A 467 27.93 8.12 5.28
CA ILE A 467 28.04 7.67 3.89
C ILE A 467 28.33 6.15 3.87
N PRO A 468 27.68 5.37 2.97
CA PRO A 468 27.94 3.96 2.80
C PRO A 468 29.44 3.65 2.57
N GLY A 469 29.96 2.62 3.24
CA GLY A 469 31.35 2.18 3.04
C GLY A 469 32.45 3.04 3.67
N LYS A 470 32.14 4.20 4.26
CA LYS A 470 33.11 4.94 5.10
C LYS A 470 33.01 4.45 6.55
N LYS A 471 34.17 4.02 7.10
CA LYS A 471 34.31 3.63 8.52
C LYS A 471 34.28 4.83 9.43
#